data_673b7464b00e3f59df3a84ee728e0707
#
_entry.id   673b7464b00e3f59df3a84ee728e0707
#
_cell.length_a   1.000
_cell.length_b   1.000
_cell.length_c   1.000
_cell.angle_alpha   90.00
_cell.angle_beta   90.00
_cell.angle_gamma   90.00
#
_symmetry.space_group_name_H-M   'P 1'
#
loop_
_entity.id
_entity.type
_entity.pdbx_description
1 polymer ?
#
loop_
_entity_poly.entity_id
_entity_poly.type
_entity_poly.pdbx_seq_one_letter_code
_entity_poly.pdbx_strand_id
1 'polypeptide(L)'
;MDIQLTICHNDPLCENFIKGSDRMYLVDWEYAGMNDPMWDLADLFIEAEFTHEEENVFCQYYFESENTLDSIIKHRILINKILLDFLWSLWGRQRCISGEDLLDYADKRYIRAKEKLKQLYAHMI
;
A
#
# COMPACT_ATOMS: atom_id res chain seq x y z
N MET A 1 12.67 7.85 14.02
CA MET A 1 11.70 8.58 13.17
C MET A 1 10.36 8.55 13.86
N ASP A 2 9.85 9.69 14.22
CA ASP A 2 8.58 9.80 14.94
C ASP A 2 7.42 9.80 13.91
N ILE A 3 6.63 8.75 13.89
CA ILE A 3 5.51 8.59 12.96
C ILE A 3 4.23 9.03 13.68
N GLN A 4 3.63 10.09 13.18
CA GLN A 4 2.32 10.52 13.68
C GLN A 4 1.24 9.59 13.12
N LEU A 5 0.59 8.84 14.01
CA LEU A 5 -0.51 7.97 13.65
C LEU A 5 -1.77 8.80 13.37
N THR A 6 -2.57 8.35 12.43
CA THR A 6 -3.87 8.94 12.09
C THR A 6 -4.89 7.84 11.84
N ILE A 7 -6.15 8.22 11.73
CA ILE A 7 -7.21 7.28 11.31
C ILE A 7 -6.96 6.89 9.87
N CYS A 8 -6.77 5.60 9.63
CA CYS A 8 -6.57 5.00 8.32
C CYS A 8 -7.71 4.05 7.98
N HIS A 9 -7.98 3.87 6.70
CA HIS A 9 -8.92 2.88 6.20
C HIS A 9 -8.37 1.46 6.40
N ASN A 10 -7.07 1.28 6.18
CA ASN A 10 -6.28 0.06 6.29
C ASN A 10 -6.53 -1.00 5.20
N ASP A 11 -7.50 -0.79 4.30
CA ASP A 11 -7.80 -1.70 3.18
C ASP A 11 -8.40 -0.95 1.96
N PRO A 12 -7.74 0.12 1.45
CA PRO A 12 -8.28 0.95 0.37
C PRO A 12 -8.14 0.27 -1.01
N LEU A 13 -8.81 -0.86 -1.18
CA LEU A 13 -8.90 -1.56 -2.46
C LEU A 13 -9.69 -0.77 -3.50
N CYS A 14 -9.43 -1.02 -4.79
CA CYS A 14 -10.12 -0.33 -5.89
C CYS A 14 -11.65 -0.42 -5.79
N GLU A 15 -12.18 -1.57 -5.41
CA GLU A 15 -13.61 -1.80 -5.24
C GLU A 15 -14.25 -1.00 -4.11
N ASN A 16 -13.45 -0.45 -3.19
CA ASN A 16 -13.92 0.39 -2.09
C ASN A 16 -14.02 1.87 -2.46
N PHE A 17 -13.58 2.25 -3.66
CA PHE A 17 -13.74 3.59 -4.22
C PHE A 17 -14.96 3.64 -5.14
N ILE A 18 -15.99 4.35 -4.74
CA ILE A 18 -17.25 4.47 -5.49
C ILE A 18 -17.34 5.86 -6.09
N LYS A 19 -17.43 5.91 -7.43
CA LYS A 19 -17.62 7.17 -8.14
C LYS A 19 -19.08 7.58 -8.09
N GLY A 20 -19.37 8.68 -7.40
CA GLY A 20 -20.66 9.34 -7.42
C GLY A 20 -20.77 10.38 -8.55
N SER A 21 -21.90 11.07 -8.61
CA SER A 21 -22.13 12.14 -9.60
C SER A 21 -21.27 13.38 -9.35
N ASP A 22 -20.89 13.64 -8.11
CA ASP A 22 -20.21 14.85 -7.64
C ASP A 22 -18.81 14.59 -7.05
N ARG A 23 -18.56 13.38 -6.56
CA ARG A 23 -17.31 13.03 -5.87
C ARG A 23 -17.06 11.52 -5.85
N MET A 24 -15.85 11.15 -5.39
CA MET A 24 -15.52 9.79 -5.03
C MET A 24 -15.85 9.54 -3.55
N TYR A 25 -16.35 8.34 -3.28
CA TYR A 25 -16.61 7.87 -1.92
C TYR A 25 -15.70 6.69 -1.61
N LEU A 26 -15.10 6.68 -0.44
CA LEU A 26 -14.36 5.53 0.08
C LEU A 26 -15.24 4.83 1.11
N VAL A 27 -15.53 3.56 0.87
CA VAL A 27 -16.46 2.75 1.67
C VAL A 27 -15.76 1.55 2.28
N ASP A 28 -16.48 0.76 3.08
CA ASP A 28 -16.01 -0.48 3.71
C ASP A 28 -14.84 -0.27 4.70
N TRP A 29 -15.14 0.47 5.76
CA TRP A 29 -14.20 0.87 6.80
C TRP A 29 -14.05 -0.16 7.93
N GLU A 30 -14.29 -1.45 7.68
CA GLU A 30 -14.28 -2.51 8.71
C GLU A 30 -12.93 -2.67 9.42
N TYR A 31 -11.81 -2.38 8.74
CA TYR A 31 -10.46 -2.45 9.28
C TYR A 31 -9.92 -1.11 9.77
N ALA A 32 -10.75 -0.06 9.77
CA ALA A 32 -10.30 1.28 10.13
C ALA A 32 -9.70 1.32 11.54
N GLY A 33 -8.62 2.08 11.69
CA GLY A 33 -7.93 2.25 12.95
C GLY A 33 -6.74 3.20 12.84
N MET A 34 -6.09 3.42 13.95
CA MET A 34 -4.90 4.27 14.01
C MET A 34 -3.71 3.55 13.38
N ASN A 35 -3.09 4.18 12.38
CA ASN A 35 -1.94 3.62 11.68
C ASN A 35 -1.09 4.74 11.07
N ASP A 36 0.06 4.38 10.52
CA ASP A 36 0.85 5.25 9.64
C ASP A 36 0.02 5.54 8.37
N PRO A 37 -0.27 6.81 8.04
CA PRO A 37 -1.03 7.13 6.83
C PRO A 37 -0.37 6.63 5.53
N MET A 38 0.93 6.39 5.54
CA MET A 38 1.62 5.81 4.37
C MET A 38 1.24 4.36 4.11
N TRP A 39 0.63 3.67 5.06
CA TRP A 39 0.02 2.35 4.86
C TRP A 39 -1.11 2.40 3.81
N ASP A 40 -2.04 3.34 3.96
CA ASP A 40 -3.15 3.49 3.02
C ASP A 40 -2.68 3.85 1.61
N LEU A 41 -1.69 4.75 1.49
CA LEU A 41 -1.11 5.09 0.20
C LEU A 41 -0.41 3.88 -0.44
N ALA A 42 0.39 3.17 0.34
CA ALA A 42 1.12 1.99 -0.13
C ALA A 42 0.15 0.89 -0.60
N ASP A 43 -0.92 0.66 0.16
CA ASP A 43 -1.94 -0.34 -0.17
C ASP A 43 -2.67 0.01 -1.47
N LEU A 44 -3.14 1.25 -1.59
CA LEU A 44 -3.76 1.72 -2.83
C LEU A 44 -2.82 1.57 -4.03
N PHE A 45 -1.57 1.97 -3.90
CA PHE A 45 -0.60 1.93 -5.01
C PHE A 45 -0.31 0.50 -5.47
N ILE A 46 -0.23 -0.45 -4.54
CA ILE A 46 -0.04 -1.87 -4.88
C ILE A 46 -1.29 -2.46 -5.52
N GLU A 47 -2.44 -2.30 -4.88
CA GLU A 47 -3.69 -2.94 -5.29
C GLU A 47 -4.23 -2.37 -6.61
N ALA A 48 -4.07 -1.08 -6.84
CA ALA A 48 -4.45 -0.42 -8.09
C ALA A 48 -3.35 -0.50 -9.17
N GLU A 49 -2.20 -1.10 -8.87
CA GLU A 49 -1.07 -1.24 -9.78
C GLU A 49 -0.61 0.11 -10.38
N PHE A 50 -0.51 1.13 -9.54
CA PHE A 50 -0.06 2.45 -9.96
C PHE A 50 1.34 2.40 -10.55
N THR A 51 1.54 3.09 -11.67
CA THR A 51 2.87 3.40 -12.18
C THR A 51 3.56 4.42 -11.26
N HIS A 52 4.88 4.52 -11.37
CA HIS A 52 5.66 5.49 -10.60
C HIS A 52 5.21 6.94 -10.82
N GLU A 53 4.80 7.24 -12.04
CA GLU A 53 4.26 8.56 -12.41
C GLU A 53 2.89 8.81 -11.76
N GLU A 54 2.01 7.82 -11.76
CA GLU A 54 0.70 7.90 -11.10
C GLU A 54 0.83 8.06 -9.58
N GLU A 55 1.78 7.35 -8.95
CA GLU A 55 2.08 7.53 -7.53
C GLU A 55 2.52 8.97 -7.22
N ASN A 56 3.40 9.54 -8.05
CA ASN A 56 3.86 10.92 -7.89
C ASN A 56 2.70 11.93 -8.00
N VAL A 57 1.86 11.77 -9.02
CA VAL A 57 0.69 12.63 -9.21
C VAL A 57 -0.27 12.53 -8.02
N PHE A 58 -0.56 11.30 -7.57
CA PHE A 58 -1.41 11.10 -6.40
C PHE A 58 -0.85 11.79 -5.15
N CYS A 59 0.45 11.64 -4.91
CA CYS A 59 1.12 12.26 -3.77
C CYS A 59 1.09 13.80 -3.82
N GLN A 60 1.21 14.40 -5.02
CA GLN A 60 1.08 15.85 -5.17
C GLN A 60 -0.29 16.35 -4.68
N TYR A 61 -1.36 15.65 -5.06
CA TYR A 61 -2.71 15.98 -4.57
C TYR A 61 -2.89 15.69 -3.09
N TYR A 62 -2.40 14.55 -2.63
CA TYR A 62 -2.54 14.14 -1.23
C TYR A 62 -1.83 15.08 -0.26
N PHE A 63 -0.62 15.51 -0.60
CA PHE A 63 0.18 16.42 0.22
C PHE A 63 -0.05 17.91 -0.12
N GLU A 64 -0.92 18.19 -1.08
CA GLU A 64 -1.18 19.56 -1.58
C GLU A 64 0.11 20.30 -1.92
N SER A 65 1.04 19.62 -2.59
CA SER A 65 2.36 20.14 -2.93
C SER A 65 2.80 19.69 -4.32
N GLU A 66 3.23 20.62 -5.15
CA GLU A 66 3.82 20.34 -6.47
C GLU A 66 5.31 19.97 -6.38
N ASN A 67 5.90 20.07 -5.19
CA ASN A 67 7.31 19.74 -4.97
C ASN A 67 7.56 18.23 -5.05
N THR A 68 8.80 17.89 -5.38
CA THR A 68 9.26 16.49 -5.31
C THR A 68 9.03 15.92 -3.91
N LEU A 69 8.44 14.73 -3.86
CA LEU A 69 8.15 14.05 -2.61
C LEU A 69 9.43 13.83 -1.79
N ASP A 70 9.37 14.14 -0.50
CA ASP A 70 10.47 13.91 0.44
C ASP A 70 10.94 12.46 0.42
N SER A 71 12.24 12.27 0.45
CA SER A 71 12.88 10.94 0.49
C SER A 71 12.41 10.09 1.66
N ILE A 72 12.15 10.70 2.82
CA ILE A 72 11.64 10.02 4.02
C ILE A 72 10.25 9.44 3.74
N ILE A 73 9.38 10.21 3.11
CA ILE A 73 8.03 9.75 2.75
C ILE A 73 8.10 8.62 1.72
N LYS A 74 8.95 8.75 0.71
CA LYS A 74 9.19 7.68 -0.28
C LYS A 74 9.63 6.37 0.37
N HIS A 75 10.57 6.45 1.31
CA HIS A 75 11.03 5.29 2.08
C HIS A 75 9.91 4.69 2.92
N ARG A 76 9.09 5.52 3.59
CA ARG A 76 7.95 5.03 4.37
C ARG A 76 6.93 4.32 3.50
N ILE A 77 6.61 4.85 2.33
CA ILE A 77 5.71 4.19 1.36
C ILE A 77 6.31 2.85 0.93
N LEU A 78 7.59 2.82 0.58
CA LEU A 78 8.27 1.59 0.17
C LEU A 78 8.26 0.52 1.28
N ILE A 79 8.56 0.91 2.52
CA ILE A 79 8.53 0.02 3.69
C ILE A 79 7.11 -0.56 3.87
N ASN A 80 6.09 0.27 3.80
CA ASN A 80 4.70 -0.19 3.93
C ASN A 80 4.29 -1.13 2.78
N LYS A 81 4.75 -0.89 1.55
CA LYS A 81 4.55 -1.82 0.42
C LYS A 81 5.16 -3.20 0.70
N ILE A 82 6.37 -3.22 1.26
CA ILE A 82 7.05 -4.48 1.63
C ILE A 82 6.25 -5.22 2.70
N LEU A 83 5.83 -4.52 3.75
CA LEU A 83 5.06 -5.10 4.84
C LEU A 83 3.71 -5.64 4.37
N LEU A 84 3.01 -4.90 3.51
CA LEU A 84 1.73 -5.31 2.92
C LEU A 84 1.88 -6.58 2.07
N ASP A 85 2.84 -6.60 1.16
CA ASP A 85 3.08 -7.76 0.32
C ASP A 85 3.45 -9.00 1.15
N PHE A 86 4.26 -8.82 2.18
CA PHE A 86 4.63 -9.90 3.08
C PHE A 86 3.43 -10.39 3.88
N LEU A 87 2.63 -9.50 4.45
CA LEU A 87 1.41 -9.82 5.21
C LEU A 87 0.44 -10.64 4.36
N TRP A 88 0.13 -10.17 3.16
CA TRP A 88 -0.82 -10.84 2.28
C TRP A 88 -0.26 -12.15 1.70
N SER A 89 1.05 -12.29 1.57
CA SER A 89 1.67 -13.58 1.22
C SER A 89 1.45 -14.63 2.32
N LEU A 90 1.58 -14.24 3.58
CA LEU A 90 1.31 -15.13 4.72
C LEU A 90 -0.17 -15.51 4.79
N TRP A 91 -1.05 -14.53 4.63
CA TRP A 91 -2.49 -14.76 4.59
C TRP A 91 -2.88 -15.73 3.46
N GLY A 92 -2.36 -15.54 2.26
CA GLY A 92 -2.62 -16.42 1.13
C GLY A 92 -2.15 -17.85 1.38
N ARG A 93 -0.97 -18.03 1.99
CA ARG A 93 -0.46 -19.36 2.36
C ARG A 93 -1.32 -20.03 3.43
N GLN A 94 -1.77 -19.28 4.42
CA GLN A 94 -2.68 -19.79 5.44
C GLN A 94 -4.00 -20.29 4.81
N ARG A 95 -4.53 -19.54 3.84
CA ARG A 95 -5.74 -19.93 3.12
C ARG A 95 -5.55 -21.19 2.29
N CYS A 96 -4.35 -21.40 1.73
CA CYS A 96 -4.02 -22.66 1.04
C CYS A 96 -4.13 -23.88 1.96
N ILE A 97 -3.75 -23.77 3.23
CA ILE A 97 -3.91 -24.83 4.23
C ILE A 97 -5.39 -25.16 4.43
N SER A 98 -6.27 -24.18 4.32
CA SER A 98 -7.74 -24.35 4.41
C SER A 98 -8.38 -24.82 3.10
N GLY A 99 -7.59 -25.12 2.06
CA GLY A 99 -8.06 -25.68 0.79
C GLY A 99 -8.36 -24.67 -0.31
N GLU A 100 -8.09 -23.38 -0.11
CA GLU A 100 -8.25 -22.37 -1.14
C GLU A 100 -7.04 -22.36 -2.10
N ASP A 101 -7.29 -22.07 -3.38
CA ASP A 101 -6.24 -22.02 -4.42
C ASP A 101 -5.65 -20.60 -4.52
N LEU A 102 -4.80 -20.25 -3.55
CA LEU A 102 -4.16 -18.94 -3.46
C LEU A 102 -2.61 -19.00 -3.45
N LEU A 103 -2.03 -20.13 -3.88
CA LEU A 103 -0.57 -20.30 -3.84
C LEU A 103 0.13 -19.32 -4.77
N ASP A 104 -0.33 -19.20 -6.01
CA ASP A 104 0.25 -18.24 -6.98
C ASP A 104 0.13 -16.80 -6.49
N TYR A 105 -0.99 -16.44 -5.92
CA TYR A 105 -1.21 -15.12 -5.29
C TYR A 105 -0.19 -14.88 -4.18
N ALA A 106 -0.05 -15.82 -3.25
CA ALA A 106 0.87 -15.71 -2.13
C ALA A 106 2.33 -15.61 -2.60
N ASP A 107 2.73 -16.41 -3.58
CA ASP A 107 4.09 -16.43 -4.12
C ASP A 107 4.42 -15.13 -4.85
N LYS A 108 3.52 -14.60 -5.66
CA LYS A 108 3.70 -13.30 -6.34
C LYS A 108 3.92 -12.16 -5.34
N ARG A 109 3.10 -12.11 -4.29
CA ARG A 109 3.23 -11.11 -3.23
C ARG A 109 4.58 -11.24 -2.50
N TYR A 110 4.98 -12.44 -2.15
CA TYR A 110 6.26 -12.70 -1.50
C TYR A 110 7.47 -12.31 -2.35
N ILE A 111 7.47 -12.66 -3.63
CA ILE A 111 8.54 -12.29 -4.58
C ILE A 111 8.63 -10.78 -4.70
N ARG A 112 7.50 -10.09 -4.84
CA ARG A 112 7.45 -8.62 -4.94
C ARG A 112 7.96 -7.95 -3.65
N ALA A 113 7.64 -8.49 -2.48
CA ALA A 113 8.19 -8.02 -1.21
C ALA A 113 9.72 -8.12 -1.17
N LYS A 114 10.27 -9.25 -1.61
CA LYS A 114 11.73 -9.47 -1.68
C LYS A 114 12.42 -8.49 -2.64
N GLU A 115 11.83 -8.24 -3.80
CA GLU A 115 12.38 -7.30 -4.80
C GLU A 115 12.41 -5.87 -4.25
N LYS A 116 11.31 -5.44 -3.63
CA LYS A 116 11.24 -4.12 -2.97
C LYS A 116 12.22 -4.00 -1.80
N LEU A 117 12.41 -5.07 -1.05
CA LEU A 117 13.39 -5.08 0.05
C LEU A 117 14.82 -4.88 -0.47
N LYS A 118 15.17 -5.48 -1.61
CA LYS A 118 16.45 -5.23 -2.29
C LYS A 118 16.60 -3.77 -2.72
N GLN A 119 15.55 -3.17 -3.25
CA GLN A 119 15.54 -1.74 -3.59
C GLN A 119 15.77 -0.86 -2.36
N LEU A 120 15.11 -1.17 -1.25
CA LEU A 120 15.30 -0.45 0.00
C LEU A 120 16.76 -0.49 0.47
N TYR A 121 17.39 -1.67 0.47
CA TYR A 121 18.79 -1.82 0.85
C TYR A 121 19.75 -1.09 -0.09
N ALA A 122 19.48 -1.09 -1.38
CA ALA A 122 20.29 -0.37 -2.37
C ALA A 122 20.30 1.15 -2.12
N HIS A 123 19.22 1.70 -1.57
CA HIS A 123 19.09 3.13 -1.25
C HIS A 123 19.69 3.51 0.12
N MET A 124 20.01 2.51 0.96
CA MET A 124 20.60 2.73 2.27
C MET A 124 22.14 2.74 2.26
N ILE A 125 22.76 2.33 1.16
CA ILE A 125 24.22 2.33 0.98
C ILE A 125 24.62 3.66 0.27
#